data_495a59443f5ccf8a79641197194f135d
#
_entry.id   495a59443f5ccf8a79641197194f135d
#
_cell.length_a   1.000
_cell.length_b   1.000
_cell.length_c   1.000
_cell.angle_alpha   90.00
_cell.angle_beta   90.00
_cell.angle_gamma   90.00
#
_symmetry.space_group_name_H-M   'P 1'
#
loop_
_entity.id
_entity.type
_entity.pdbx_description
1 polymer ?
#
loop_
_entity_poly.entity_id
_entity_poly.type
_entity_poly.pdbx_seq_one_letter_code
_entity_poly.pdbx_strand_id
1 'polypeptide(L)'
;MAEMTRVALDAMGGDNAPVEMVKGAVDAVNKEQNVTVLLVGIEEIVREELGKYSYDKERIQVVGATEVIETAEPPVNAIRKKKDSSIVVGMKLVKKGEADAFVSAGSSGAILVGGQTLVGRIKGIERPPLAPLIPTAKGVSLLIDCGANVDARPSHLVQFAKMGSIYMEHVVGKKNPTVGIVNIGAEEEKGNALVKDTFPQLKELPGINFIGSVEAREIPHGQADVIVCEAFVGNVILKLYEGLGAVLVDKIKGGMMSTLRSKIGALLVKPALKTTLKTFDATEYGGAPLLGLNGLVVKTHGSAKAKEVTNTIIQCVTFKQQNISEKIKASIQAEEAAAE
;
A
#
# COMPACT_ATOMS: atom_id res chain seq x y z
N MET A 1 -21.20 9.95 -16.45
CA MET A 1 -21.13 9.61 -15.02
C MET A 1 -19.83 8.84 -14.82
N ALA A 2 -19.06 9.11 -13.76
CA ALA A 2 -17.88 8.31 -13.46
C ALA A 2 -18.29 6.85 -13.19
N GLU A 3 -17.48 5.92 -13.69
CA GLU A 3 -17.73 4.49 -13.49
C GLU A 3 -17.61 4.10 -12.02
N MET A 4 -18.57 3.32 -11.51
CA MET A 4 -18.60 2.86 -10.12
C MET A 4 -17.44 1.89 -9.86
N THR A 5 -16.67 2.11 -8.81
CA THR A 5 -15.58 1.22 -8.37
C THR A 5 -16.09 0.25 -7.31
N ARG A 6 -15.92 -1.04 -7.54
CA ARG A 6 -16.31 -2.11 -6.60
C ARG A 6 -15.09 -2.59 -5.83
N VAL A 7 -15.08 -2.38 -4.52
CA VAL A 7 -13.98 -2.77 -3.64
C VAL A 7 -14.39 -3.93 -2.75
N ALA A 8 -13.78 -5.09 -2.92
CA ALA A 8 -13.90 -6.20 -1.99
C ALA A 8 -13.01 -5.91 -0.76
N LEU A 9 -13.64 -5.75 0.41
CA LEU A 9 -12.95 -5.50 1.68
C LEU A 9 -13.01 -6.75 2.55
N ASP A 10 -11.85 -7.27 2.93
CA ASP A 10 -11.73 -8.31 3.96
C ASP A 10 -12.18 -7.76 5.31
N ALA A 11 -13.40 -8.09 5.71
CA ALA A 11 -14.00 -7.63 6.94
C ALA A 11 -13.46 -8.35 8.19
N MET A 12 -12.72 -9.45 8.02
CA MET A 12 -12.21 -10.30 9.10
C MET A 12 -10.71 -10.14 9.32
N GLY A 13 -10.00 -9.38 8.46
CA GLY A 13 -8.56 -9.22 8.53
C GLY A 13 -8.11 -8.06 9.41
N GLY A 14 -7.04 -8.28 10.19
CA GLY A 14 -6.42 -7.28 11.06
C GLY A 14 -6.89 -7.31 12.51
N ASP A 15 -6.14 -6.60 13.37
CA ASP A 15 -6.31 -6.63 14.83
C ASP A 15 -7.63 -6.01 15.31
N ASN A 16 -8.22 -5.13 14.49
CA ASN A 16 -9.43 -4.37 14.81
C ASN A 16 -10.66 -4.82 13.99
N ALA A 17 -10.57 -5.97 13.33
CA ALA A 17 -11.71 -6.54 12.60
C ALA A 17 -12.76 -7.13 13.57
N PRO A 18 -14.04 -7.11 13.20
CA PRO A 18 -14.62 -6.48 12.01
C PRO A 18 -14.90 -4.98 12.17
N VAL A 19 -14.86 -4.45 13.40
CA VAL A 19 -15.38 -3.12 13.79
C VAL A 19 -14.81 -2.00 12.92
N GLU A 20 -13.50 -1.88 12.87
CA GLU A 20 -12.84 -0.80 12.11
C GLU A 20 -12.95 -1.02 10.59
N MET A 21 -13.04 -2.28 10.14
CA MET A 21 -13.22 -2.60 8.72
C MET A 21 -14.61 -2.17 8.23
N VAL A 22 -15.65 -2.58 8.94
CA VAL A 22 -17.04 -2.22 8.63
C VAL A 22 -17.26 -0.70 8.72
N LYS A 23 -16.76 -0.09 9.80
CA LYS A 23 -16.83 1.37 9.95
C LYS A 23 -16.11 2.10 8.82
N GLY A 24 -14.93 1.65 8.43
CA GLY A 24 -14.17 2.22 7.32
C GLY A 24 -14.90 2.13 5.98
N ALA A 25 -15.60 1.02 5.72
CA ALA A 25 -16.45 0.84 4.55
C ALA A 25 -17.62 1.84 4.52
N VAL A 26 -18.32 1.98 5.67
CA VAL A 26 -19.42 2.94 5.82
C VAL A 26 -18.93 4.38 5.61
N ASP A 27 -17.82 4.75 6.25
CA ASP A 27 -17.23 6.08 6.11
C ASP A 27 -16.80 6.34 4.64
N ALA A 28 -16.30 5.32 3.92
CA ALA A 28 -15.89 5.44 2.52
C ALA A 28 -17.07 5.72 1.59
N VAL A 29 -18.15 4.94 1.66
CA VAL A 29 -19.33 5.17 0.81
C VAL A 29 -20.05 6.48 1.13
N ASN A 30 -19.95 6.96 2.36
CA ASN A 30 -20.52 8.26 2.74
C ASN A 30 -19.68 9.45 2.23
N LYS A 31 -18.36 9.27 2.01
CA LYS A 31 -17.46 10.30 1.52
C LYS A 31 -17.30 10.31 0.00
N GLU A 32 -17.24 9.12 -0.61
CA GLU A 32 -16.98 8.93 -2.04
C GLU A 32 -18.22 8.36 -2.74
N GLN A 33 -18.73 9.06 -3.74
CA GLN A 33 -19.96 8.67 -4.41
C GLN A 33 -19.77 7.54 -5.46
N ASN A 34 -18.55 7.39 -5.97
CA ASN A 34 -18.24 6.45 -7.04
C ASN A 34 -17.69 5.11 -6.53
N VAL A 35 -18.05 4.69 -5.31
CA VAL A 35 -17.58 3.44 -4.73
C VAL A 35 -18.73 2.58 -4.20
N THR A 36 -18.65 1.28 -4.45
CA THR A 36 -19.43 0.22 -3.82
C THR A 36 -18.47 -0.70 -3.07
N VAL A 37 -18.82 -1.09 -1.85
CA VAL A 37 -17.99 -1.99 -1.04
C VAL A 37 -18.67 -3.34 -0.88
N LEU A 38 -17.91 -4.40 -1.20
CA LEU A 38 -18.27 -5.79 -0.94
C LEU A 38 -17.57 -6.23 0.35
N LEU A 39 -18.29 -6.23 1.48
CA LEU A 39 -17.77 -6.69 2.77
C LEU A 39 -17.68 -8.20 2.78
N VAL A 40 -16.48 -8.76 2.73
CA VAL A 40 -16.23 -10.20 2.66
C VAL A 40 -15.89 -10.73 4.05
N GLY A 41 -16.70 -11.63 4.59
CA GLY A 41 -16.46 -12.18 5.92
C GLY A 41 -17.58 -13.08 6.43
N ILE A 42 -17.53 -13.45 7.71
CA ILE A 42 -18.55 -14.23 8.37
C ILE A 42 -19.83 -13.41 8.41
N GLU A 43 -20.82 -13.81 7.63
CA GLU A 43 -21.99 -13.00 7.29
C GLU A 43 -22.74 -12.48 8.53
N GLU A 44 -22.96 -13.33 9.52
CA GLU A 44 -23.65 -12.98 10.77
C GLU A 44 -22.91 -11.85 11.51
N ILE A 45 -21.58 -11.99 11.67
CA ILE A 45 -20.73 -11.03 12.37
C ILE A 45 -20.70 -9.69 11.63
N VAL A 46 -20.52 -9.74 10.29
CA VAL A 46 -20.46 -8.54 9.46
C VAL A 46 -21.80 -7.79 9.46
N ARG A 47 -22.92 -8.51 9.36
CA ARG A 47 -24.26 -7.90 9.38
C ARG A 47 -24.61 -7.29 10.74
N GLU A 48 -24.25 -7.95 11.84
CA GLU A 48 -24.42 -7.41 13.20
C GLU A 48 -23.66 -6.08 13.36
N GLU A 49 -22.38 -6.04 12.95
CA GLU A 49 -21.60 -4.82 13.04
C GLU A 49 -22.14 -3.72 12.13
N LEU A 50 -22.50 -4.06 10.88
CA LEU A 50 -23.03 -3.14 9.89
C LEU A 50 -24.37 -2.52 10.34
N GLY A 51 -25.18 -3.27 11.09
CA GLY A 51 -26.45 -2.81 11.67
C GLY A 51 -26.34 -1.64 12.65
N LYS A 52 -25.13 -1.34 13.14
CA LYS A 52 -24.87 -0.21 14.05
C LYS A 52 -24.74 1.14 13.33
N TYR A 53 -24.69 1.14 11.99
CA TYR A 53 -24.41 2.34 11.19
C TYR A 53 -25.56 2.69 10.24
N SER A 54 -25.65 3.97 9.89
CA SER A 54 -26.50 4.46 8.79
C SER A 54 -25.67 4.63 7.53
N TYR A 55 -26.10 4.01 6.44
CA TYR A 55 -25.38 4.03 5.14
C TYR A 55 -26.36 3.75 4.00
N ASP A 56 -25.93 4.03 2.77
CA ASP A 56 -26.65 3.67 1.56
C ASP A 56 -26.57 2.15 1.31
N LYS A 57 -27.69 1.45 1.50
CA LYS A 57 -27.79 -0.01 1.40
C LYS A 57 -27.50 -0.56 0.01
N GLU A 58 -27.62 0.26 -1.04
CA GLU A 58 -27.31 -0.15 -2.41
C GLU A 58 -25.78 -0.17 -2.67
N ARG A 59 -25.00 0.54 -1.83
CA ARG A 59 -23.55 0.69 -2.01
C ARG A 59 -22.70 -0.16 -1.09
N ILE A 60 -23.30 -0.91 -0.15
CA ILE A 60 -22.58 -1.90 0.66
C ILE A 60 -23.31 -3.24 0.56
N GLN A 61 -22.58 -4.26 0.13
CA GLN A 61 -23.07 -5.64 0.04
C GLN A 61 -22.23 -6.54 0.93
N VAL A 62 -22.84 -7.52 1.57
CA VAL A 62 -22.13 -8.54 2.36
C VAL A 62 -21.97 -9.78 1.50
N VAL A 63 -20.73 -10.26 1.41
CA VAL A 63 -20.36 -11.50 0.73
C VAL A 63 -19.87 -12.49 1.79
N GLY A 64 -20.59 -13.60 1.95
CA GLY A 64 -20.28 -14.62 2.94
C GLY A 64 -18.94 -15.31 2.71
N ALA A 65 -18.20 -15.50 3.79
CA ALA A 65 -17.03 -16.37 3.89
C ALA A 65 -17.05 -17.03 5.26
N THR A 66 -16.70 -18.31 5.33
CA THR A 66 -16.84 -19.10 6.58
C THR A 66 -15.53 -19.29 7.34
N GLU A 67 -14.39 -18.93 6.72
CA GLU A 67 -13.07 -19.15 7.28
C GLU A 67 -12.29 -17.82 7.39
N VAL A 68 -11.38 -17.77 8.36
CA VAL A 68 -10.44 -16.66 8.54
C VAL A 68 -9.00 -17.20 8.48
N ILE A 69 -8.12 -16.52 7.75
CA ILE A 69 -6.69 -16.80 7.76
C ILE A 69 -6.02 -15.95 8.82
N GLU A 70 -5.46 -16.61 9.83
CA GLU A 70 -4.77 -15.95 10.93
C GLU A 70 -3.36 -15.49 10.50
N THR A 71 -2.83 -14.46 11.18
CA THR A 71 -1.52 -13.85 10.84
C THR A 71 -0.36 -14.84 11.00
N ALA A 72 -0.45 -15.76 11.95
CA ALA A 72 0.59 -16.75 12.25
C ALA A 72 0.56 -18.00 11.35
N GLU A 73 -0.47 -18.15 10.50
CA GLU A 73 -0.57 -19.33 9.63
C GLU A 73 0.44 -19.26 8.47
N PRO A 74 1.03 -20.44 8.10
CA PRO A 74 1.88 -20.52 6.93
C PRO A 74 1.12 -20.11 5.66
N PRO A 75 1.51 -19.03 4.96
CA PRO A 75 0.68 -18.38 3.94
C PRO A 75 0.25 -19.28 2.79
N VAL A 76 1.20 -20.07 2.25
CA VAL A 76 0.94 -20.98 1.12
C VAL A 76 -0.09 -22.05 1.49
N ASN A 77 0.04 -22.63 2.69
CA ASN A 77 -0.88 -23.62 3.18
C ASN A 77 -2.27 -23.05 3.47
N ALA A 78 -2.32 -21.84 4.07
CA ALA A 78 -3.56 -21.14 4.39
C ALA A 78 -4.37 -20.85 3.11
N ILE A 79 -3.76 -20.24 2.10
CA ILE A 79 -4.42 -19.94 0.81
C ILE A 79 -4.89 -21.21 0.10
N ARG A 80 -4.12 -22.33 0.21
CA ARG A 80 -4.46 -23.58 -0.46
C ARG A 80 -5.57 -24.34 0.23
N LYS A 81 -5.64 -24.32 1.57
CA LYS A 81 -6.59 -25.08 2.38
C LYS A 81 -7.87 -24.31 2.66
N LYS A 82 -7.79 -23.05 3.08
CA LYS A 82 -8.93 -22.21 3.46
C LYS A 82 -9.52 -21.49 2.25
N LYS A 83 -10.17 -22.26 1.38
CA LYS A 83 -10.69 -21.77 0.09
C LYS A 83 -11.91 -20.86 0.22
N ASP A 84 -12.55 -20.88 1.39
CA ASP A 84 -13.71 -20.05 1.77
C ASP A 84 -13.34 -18.98 2.81
N SER A 85 -12.06 -18.64 2.91
CA SER A 85 -11.63 -17.52 3.75
C SER A 85 -11.91 -16.17 3.08
N SER A 86 -12.13 -15.14 3.90
CA SER A 86 -12.41 -13.77 3.46
C SER A 86 -11.36 -13.27 2.45
N ILE A 87 -10.08 -13.57 2.67
CA ILE A 87 -8.98 -13.24 1.73
C ILE A 87 -9.16 -13.96 0.40
N VAL A 88 -9.41 -15.28 0.41
CA VAL A 88 -9.51 -16.06 -0.82
C VAL A 88 -10.78 -15.71 -1.60
N VAL A 89 -11.91 -15.54 -0.91
CA VAL A 89 -13.18 -15.13 -1.53
C VAL A 89 -13.03 -13.75 -2.16
N GLY A 90 -12.53 -12.77 -1.41
CA GLY A 90 -12.34 -11.40 -1.91
C GLY A 90 -11.42 -11.33 -3.14
N MET A 91 -10.30 -12.06 -3.14
CA MET A 91 -9.42 -12.13 -4.31
C MET A 91 -10.05 -12.83 -5.52
N LYS A 92 -10.91 -13.83 -5.30
CA LYS A 92 -11.68 -14.47 -6.38
C LYS A 92 -12.69 -13.51 -7.00
N LEU A 93 -13.29 -12.59 -6.24
CA LEU A 93 -14.17 -11.54 -6.79
C LEU A 93 -13.38 -10.65 -7.77
N VAL A 94 -12.15 -10.25 -7.40
CA VAL A 94 -11.27 -9.49 -8.31
C VAL A 94 -10.92 -10.32 -9.55
N LYS A 95 -10.52 -11.58 -9.38
CA LYS A 95 -10.18 -12.49 -10.49
C LYS A 95 -11.30 -12.63 -11.51
N LYS A 96 -12.56 -12.68 -11.04
CA LYS A 96 -13.76 -12.82 -11.89
C LYS A 96 -14.25 -11.50 -12.49
N GLY A 97 -13.65 -10.37 -12.12
CA GLY A 97 -14.14 -9.04 -12.51
C GLY A 97 -15.45 -8.65 -11.79
N GLU A 98 -15.81 -9.31 -10.69
CA GLU A 98 -16.94 -8.96 -9.83
C GLU A 98 -16.58 -7.83 -8.85
N ALA A 99 -15.28 -7.66 -8.56
CA ALA A 99 -14.68 -6.51 -7.87
C ALA A 99 -13.52 -5.94 -8.68
N ASP A 100 -13.25 -4.65 -8.53
CA ASP A 100 -12.15 -3.95 -9.20
C ASP A 100 -10.88 -3.92 -8.33
N ALA A 101 -11.06 -4.03 -7.00
CA ALA A 101 -9.97 -4.05 -6.04
C ALA A 101 -10.28 -5.00 -4.86
N PHE A 102 -9.23 -5.51 -4.24
CA PHE A 102 -9.30 -6.20 -2.95
C PHE A 102 -8.46 -5.46 -1.92
N VAL A 103 -9.01 -5.21 -0.74
CA VAL A 103 -8.37 -4.54 0.40
C VAL A 103 -8.40 -5.45 1.62
N SER A 104 -7.27 -5.59 2.32
CA SER A 104 -7.19 -6.38 3.56
C SER A 104 -6.15 -5.84 4.53
N ALA A 105 -6.48 -5.89 5.82
CA ALA A 105 -5.56 -5.68 6.94
C ALA A 105 -4.99 -7.00 7.50
N GLY A 106 -5.37 -8.15 6.93
CA GLY A 106 -5.00 -9.49 7.37
C GLY A 106 -3.54 -9.87 7.10
N SER A 107 -3.25 -11.17 7.12
CA SER A 107 -1.90 -11.73 6.94
C SER A 107 -1.22 -11.25 5.66
N SER A 108 -0.12 -10.51 5.79
CA SER A 108 0.67 -10.00 4.64
C SER A 108 1.13 -11.14 3.73
N GLY A 109 1.62 -12.24 4.32
CA GLY A 109 2.04 -13.41 3.56
C GLY A 109 0.90 -14.04 2.75
N ALA A 110 -0.30 -14.16 3.34
CA ALA A 110 -1.46 -14.69 2.65
C ALA A 110 -1.92 -13.76 1.51
N ILE A 111 -1.89 -12.44 1.73
CA ILE A 111 -2.23 -11.45 0.70
C ILE A 111 -1.24 -11.51 -0.47
N LEU A 112 0.06 -11.62 -0.20
CA LEU A 112 1.10 -11.77 -1.21
C LEU A 112 0.94 -13.05 -2.04
N VAL A 113 0.79 -14.19 -1.36
CA VAL A 113 0.60 -15.50 -2.02
C VAL A 113 -0.71 -15.52 -2.81
N GLY A 114 -1.80 -15.05 -2.22
CA GLY A 114 -3.11 -14.99 -2.87
C GLY A 114 -3.11 -14.05 -4.08
N GLY A 115 -2.50 -12.87 -3.96
CA GLY A 115 -2.34 -11.93 -5.06
C GLY A 115 -1.64 -12.57 -6.26
N GLN A 116 -0.52 -13.25 -6.03
CA GLN A 116 0.24 -13.92 -7.08
C GLN A 116 -0.46 -15.14 -7.68
N THR A 117 -1.15 -15.94 -6.86
CA THR A 117 -1.70 -17.24 -7.30
C THR A 117 -3.16 -17.20 -7.72
N LEU A 118 -3.97 -16.34 -7.10
CA LEU A 118 -5.41 -16.21 -7.38
C LEU A 118 -5.69 -15.08 -8.38
N VAL A 119 -5.22 -13.86 -8.10
CA VAL A 119 -5.40 -12.71 -9.00
C VAL A 119 -4.50 -12.87 -10.22
N GLY A 120 -3.26 -13.27 -10.01
CA GLY A 120 -2.26 -13.51 -11.06
C GLY A 120 -1.44 -12.28 -11.40
N ARG A 121 -0.24 -12.51 -11.91
CA ARG A 121 0.70 -11.47 -12.33
C ARG A 121 0.40 -11.01 -13.77
N ILE A 122 0.66 -9.76 -14.08
CA ILE A 122 0.75 -9.27 -15.45
C ILE A 122 1.88 -10.05 -16.16
N LYS A 123 1.64 -10.46 -17.41
CA LYS A 123 2.66 -11.16 -18.23
C LYS A 123 3.89 -10.23 -18.36
N GLY A 124 5.08 -10.80 -18.18
CA GLY A 124 6.35 -10.06 -18.16
C GLY A 124 6.78 -9.57 -16.76
N ILE A 125 5.86 -9.44 -15.80
CA ILE A 125 6.24 -9.12 -14.40
C ILE A 125 6.75 -10.37 -13.69
N GLU A 126 8.01 -10.31 -13.25
CA GLU A 126 8.65 -11.42 -12.52
C GLU A 126 8.15 -11.52 -11.08
N ARG A 127 8.08 -10.40 -10.37
CA ARG A 127 7.70 -10.31 -8.96
C ARG A 127 6.88 -9.05 -8.67
N PRO A 128 5.65 -9.17 -8.15
CA PRO A 128 4.87 -8.05 -7.66
C PRO A 128 5.48 -7.49 -6.37
N PRO A 129 5.85 -6.20 -6.30
CA PRO A 129 6.32 -5.56 -5.08
C PRO A 129 5.18 -4.99 -4.25
N LEU A 130 5.41 -4.85 -2.95
CA LEU A 130 4.56 -4.09 -2.03
C LEU A 130 5.09 -2.65 -1.95
N ALA A 131 4.26 -1.67 -2.29
CA ALA A 131 4.71 -0.31 -2.54
C ALA A 131 3.93 0.75 -1.73
N PRO A 132 4.22 0.94 -0.42
CA PRO A 132 3.62 1.99 0.38
C PRO A 132 4.13 3.38 0.02
N LEU A 133 3.26 4.39 0.16
CA LEU A 133 3.67 5.78 0.24
C LEU A 133 4.17 6.11 1.65
N ILE A 134 5.31 6.75 1.74
CA ILE A 134 5.87 7.25 3.00
C ILE A 134 5.92 8.79 2.99
N PRO A 135 5.54 9.45 4.09
CA PRO A 135 5.60 10.90 4.18
C PRO A 135 7.06 11.40 4.26
N THR A 136 7.34 12.50 3.60
CA THR A 136 8.65 13.16 3.59
C THR A 136 8.50 14.68 3.75
N ALA A 137 9.61 15.39 3.92
CA ALA A 137 9.61 16.85 4.01
C ALA A 137 9.09 17.54 2.72
N LYS A 138 9.11 16.84 1.56
CA LYS A 138 8.64 17.36 0.27
C LYS A 138 7.27 16.78 -0.17
N GLY A 139 6.53 16.15 0.74
CA GLY A 139 5.26 15.48 0.47
C GLY A 139 5.37 13.97 0.70
N VAL A 140 5.27 13.16 -0.35
CA VAL A 140 5.36 11.70 -0.25
C VAL A 140 6.40 11.13 -1.22
N SER A 141 7.00 10.03 -0.83
CA SER A 141 7.79 9.15 -1.70
C SER A 141 7.22 7.74 -1.69
N LEU A 142 7.36 7.03 -2.79
CA LEU A 142 7.00 5.61 -2.88
C LEU A 142 8.20 4.76 -2.50
N LEU A 143 8.07 3.94 -1.47
CA LEU A 143 9.10 2.96 -1.08
C LEU A 143 8.73 1.60 -1.69
N ILE A 144 9.61 1.02 -2.50
CA ILE A 144 9.33 -0.18 -3.30
C ILE A 144 10.59 -1.06 -3.43
N ASP A 145 10.63 -2.28 -2.92
CA ASP A 145 9.64 -3.16 -2.30
C ASP A 145 9.73 -3.11 -0.76
N CYS A 146 8.60 -3.33 -0.07
CA CYS A 146 8.53 -3.27 1.39
C CYS A 146 8.03 -4.55 2.06
N GLY A 147 8.27 -5.73 1.48
CA GLY A 147 7.91 -6.95 2.18
C GLY A 147 7.41 -8.12 1.31
N ALA A 148 7.48 -7.99 -0.02
CA ALA A 148 7.06 -9.05 -0.93
C ALA A 148 8.23 -9.95 -1.38
N ASN A 149 9.41 -9.39 -1.68
CA ASN A 149 10.51 -10.10 -2.34
C ASN A 149 11.84 -9.86 -1.61
N VAL A 150 12.13 -10.68 -0.60
CA VAL A 150 13.36 -10.58 0.20
C VAL A 150 14.59 -10.91 -0.65
N ASP A 151 14.52 -11.97 -1.44
CA ASP A 151 15.60 -12.40 -2.34
C ASP A 151 15.35 -11.84 -3.76
N ALA A 152 15.54 -10.53 -3.93
CA ALA A 152 15.36 -9.88 -5.22
C ALA A 152 16.59 -10.07 -6.13
N ARG A 153 16.36 -9.94 -7.44
CA ARG A 153 17.39 -9.90 -8.48
C ARG A 153 17.45 -8.49 -9.08
N PRO A 154 18.52 -8.12 -9.79
CA PRO A 154 18.58 -6.83 -10.47
C PRO A 154 17.38 -6.55 -11.39
N SER A 155 16.93 -7.55 -12.17
CA SER A 155 15.75 -7.43 -13.03
C SER A 155 14.46 -7.06 -12.26
N HIS A 156 14.31 -7.55 -11.03
CA HIS A 156 13.16 -7.19 -10.19
C HIS A 156 13.21 -5.70 -9.82
N LEU A 157 14.37 -5.19 -9.37
CA LEU A 157 14.52 -3.79 -8.98
C LEU A 157 14.32 -2.84 -10.18
N VAL A 158 14.75 -3.25 -11.36
CA VAL A 158 14.48 -2.53 -12.61
C VAL A 158 12.97 -2.44 -12.89
N GLN A 159 12.25 -3.56 -12.75
CA GLN A 159 10.79 -3.56 -12.88
C GLN A 159 10.12 -2.71 -11.78
N PHE A 160 10.64 -2.74 -10.55
CA PHE A 160 10.12 -1.92 -9.44
C PHE A 160 10.27 -0.43 -9.72
N ALA A 161 11.42 0.00 -10.25
CA ALA A 161 11.68 1.38 -10.65
C ALA A 161 10.63 1.88 -11.66
N LYS A 162 10.34 1.09 -12.70
CA LYS A 162 9.33 1.41 -13.71
C LYS A 162 7.93 1.48 -13.14
N MET A 163 7.51 0.44 -12.42
CA MET A 163 6.18 0.42 -11.79
C MET A 163 6.01 1.56 -10.81
N GLY A 164 7.04 1.87 -10.03
CA GLY A 164 7.05 3.00 -9.11
C GLY A 164 6.93 4.35 -9.81
N SER A 165 7.65 4.55 -10.92
CA SER A 165 7.57 5.76 -11.73
C SER A 165 6.15 5.96 -12.28
N ILE A 166 5.56 4.93 -12.89
CA ILE A 166 4.17 4.95 -13.39
C ILE A 166 3.19 5.29 -12.27
N TYR A 167 3.36 4.68 -11.10
CA TYR A 167 2.52 4.93 -9.95
C TYR A 167 2.60 6.40 -9.48
N MET A 168 3.81 6.92 -9.29
CA MET A 168 4.01 8.30 -8.82
C MET A 168 3.49 9.32 -9.83
N GLU A 169 3.66 9.06 -11.11
CA GLU A 169 3.16 9.96 -12.15
C GLU A 169 1.64 10.00 -12.22
N HIS A 170 0.99 8.84 -12.21
CA HIS A 170 -0.44 8.76 -12.49
C HIS A 170 -1.33 8.77 -11.25
N VAL A 171 -0.87 8.26 -10.11
CA VAL A 171 -1.66 8.24 -8.86
C VAL A 171 -1.36 9.47 -8.00
N VAL A 172 -0.08 9.80 -7.83
CA VAL A 172 0.33 10.93 -7.00
C VAL A 172 0.37 12.24 -7.79
N GLY A 173 0.48 12.19 -9.12
CA GLY A 173 0.51 13.35 -10.00
C GLY A 173 1.89 14.02 -10.11
N LYS A 174 2.95 13.30 -9.78
CA LYS A 174 4.34 13.77 -9.90
C LYS A 174 4.83 13.65 -11.33
N LYS A 175 4.97 14.75 -12.03
CA LYS A 175 5.52 14.77 -13.40
C LYS A 175 6.99 14.37 -13.39
N ASN A 176 7.36 13.40 -14.23
CA ASN A 176 8.73 12.89 -14.37
C ASN A 176 9.39 12.57 -13.00
N PRO A 177 8.79 11.66 -12.20
CA PRO A 177 9.22 11.40 -10.83
C PRO A 177 10.67 10.91 -10.79
N THR A 178 11.42 11.42 -9.82
CA THR A 178 12.81 11.00 -9.59
C THR A 178 12.85 9.61 -8.98
N VAL A 179 13.75 8.76 -9.49
CA VAL A 179 13.94 7.38 -9.04
C VAL A 179 15.33 7.21 -8.46
N GLY A 180 15.44 6.72 -7.24
CA GLY A 180 16.71 6.42 -6.59
C GLY A 180 16.76 5.01 -6.02
N ILE A 181 17.94 4.40 -5.99
CA ILE A 181 18.17 3.09 -5.36
C ILE A 181 18.75 3.28 -3.96
N VAL A 182 18.22 2.56 -2.97
CA VAL A 182 18.76 2.61 -1.61
C VAL A 182 20.18 2.07 -1.58
N ASN A 183 21.09 2.86 -1.01
CA ASN A 183 22.50 2.51 -0.91
C ASN A 183 23.08 2.98 0.43
N ILE A 184 24.30 2.50 0.76
CA ILE A 184 25.06 2.87 1.97
C ILE A 184 25.93 4.11 1.79
N GLY A 185 25.95 4.71 0.61
CA GLY A 185 26.68 5.92 0.25
C GLY A 185 26.29 6.40 -1.13
N ALA A 186 26.69 7.63 -1.48
CA ALA A 186 26.32 8.27 -2.75
C ALA A 186 27.06 7.71 -3.97
N GLU A 187 28.24 7.08 -3.75
CA GLU A 187 29.13 6.61 -4.82
C GLU A 187 28.59 5.33 -5.48
N GLU A 188 28.74 5.22 -6.80
CA GLU A 188 28.21 4.10 -7.63
C GLU A 188 28.81 2.75 -7.23
N GLU A 189 30.07 2.72 -6.81
CA GLU A 189 30.80 1.51 -6.41
C GLU A 189 30.45 0.98 -5.01
N LYS A 190 29.70 1.74 -4.23
CA LYS A 190 29.23 1.30 -2.90
C LYS A 190 28.01 0.39 -3.00
N GLY A 191 27.75 -0.33 -1.92
CA GLY A 191 26.60 -1.21 -1.78
C GLY A 191 26.94 -2.69 -1.86
N ASN A 192 25.92 -3.51 -1.70
CA ASN A 192 26.01 -4.97 -1.86
C ASN A 192 25.99 -5.37 -3.35
N ALA A 193 26.15 -6.65 -3.65
CA ALA A 193 26.16 -7.16 -5.02
C ALA A 193 24.89 -6.78 -5.78
N LEU A 194 23.72 -6.90 -5.16
CA LEU A 194 22.43 -6.57 -5.78
C LEU A 194 22.39 -5.10 -6.25
N VAL A 195 22.82 -4.17 -5.39
CA VAL A 195 22.83 -2.73 -5.74
C VAL A 195 23.82 -2.45 -6.87
N LYS A 196 25.05 -3.01 -6.78
CA LYS A 196 26.10 -2.84 -7.80
C LYS A 196 25.67 -3.37 -9.17
N ASP A 197 25.00 -4.51 -9.21
CA ASP A 197 24.53 -5.13 -10.45
C ASP A 197 23.28 -4.42 -11.01
N THR A 198 22.47 -3.77 -10.15
CA THR A 198 21.25 -3.06 -10.55
C THR A 198 21.56 -1.64 -11.03
N PHE A 199 22.50 -0.95 -10.40
CA PHE A 199 22.75 0.48 -10.62
C PHE A 199 23.00 0.83 -12.11
N PRO A 200 23.91 0.14 -12.84
CA PRO A 200 24.11 0.43 -14.26
C PRO A 200 22.87 0.18 -15.10
N GLN A 201 22.06 -0.84 -14.77
CA GLN A 201 20.81 -1.11 -15.48
C GLN A 201 19.78 0.01 -15.29
N LEU A 202 19.68 0.57 -14.08
CA LEU A 202 18.81 1.73 -13.84
C LEU A 202 19.29 3.00 -14.52
N LYS A 203 20.62 3.19 -14.62
CA LYS A 203 21.24 4.35 -15.27
C LYS A 203 20.97 4.37 -16.78
N GLU A 204 20.93 3.20 -17.39
CA GLU A 204 20.65 3.03 -18.83
C GLU A 204 19.17 2.84 -19.16
N LEU A 205 18.32 2.73 -18.13
CA LEU A 205 16.91 2.42 -18.30
C LEU A 205 16.13 3.59 -18.92
N PRO A 206 15.56 3.45 -20.12
CA PRO A 206 14.78 4.52 -20.71
C PRO A 206 13.47 4.75 -19.99
N GLY A 207 12.98 6.00 -20.01
CA GLY A 207 11.67 6.35 -19.50
C GLY A 207 11.57 6.50 -17.98
N ILE A 208 12.68 6.47 -17.26
CA ILE A 208 12.76 6.84 -15.85
C ILE A 208 13.74 7.99 -15.62
N ASN A 209 13.50 8.77 -14.59
CA ASN A 209 14.41 9.84 -14.15
C ASN A 209 15.28 9.33 -13.00
N PHE A 210 16.28 8.49 -13.33
CA PHE A 210 17.17 7.92 -12.32
C PHE A 210 18.17 8.95 -11.81
N ILE A 211 18.21 9.14 -10.49
CA ILE A 211 19.08 10.12 -9.81
C ILE A 211 20.25 9.48 -9.04
N GLY A 212 20.42 8.16 -9.14
CA GLY A 212 21.52 7.44 -8.47
C GLY A 212 21.14 6.89 -7.10
N SER A 213 22.14 6.84 -6.20
CA SER A 213 21.99 6.29 -4.84
C SER A 213 21.25 7.24 -3.91
N VAL A 214 20.42 6.64 -3.03
CA VAL A 214 19.72 7.33 -1.92
C VAL A 214 20.15 6.68 -0.61
N GLU A 215 20.79 7.45 0.26
CA GLU A 215 21.11 6.99 1.60
C GLU A 215 19.84 7.05 2.50
N ALA A 216 19.71 6.10 3.43
CA ALA A 216 18.53 6.01 4.29
C ALA A 216 18.24 7.30 5.07
N ARG A 217 19.27 8.08 5.45
CA ARG A 217 19.11 9.38 6.13
C ARG A 217 18.48 10.47 5.25
N GLU A 218 18.57 10.34 3.93
CA GLU A 218 18.03 11.31 2.97
C GLU A 218 16.55 11.02 2.62
N ILE A 219 16.06 9.83 2.94
CA ILE A 219 14.66 9.44 2.69
C ILE A 219 13.66 10.41 3.34
N PRO A 220 13.78 10.77 4.65
CA PRO A 220 12.88 11.74 5.27
C PRO A 220 12.90 13.13 4.63
N HIS A 221 14.00 13.49 3.96
CA HIS A 221 14.14 14.76 3.24
C HIS A 221 13.47 14.75 1.85
N GLY A 222 13.02 13.58 1.36
CA GLY A 222 12.38 13.47 0.04
C GLY A 222 13.38 13.70 -1.09
N GLN A 223 14.53 13.02 -1.05
CA GLN A 223 15.56 13.09 -2.09
C GLN A 223 15.08 12.48 -3.42
N ALA A 224 14.30 11.40 -3.34
CA ALA A 224 13.70 10.74 -4.51
C ALA A 224 12.19 10.58 -4.32
N ASP A 225 11.44 10.62 -5.43
CA ASP A 225 9.99 10.34 -5.43
C ASP A 225 9.71 8.84 -5.38
N VAL A 226 10.57 8.02 -6.01
CA VAL A 226 10.54 6.55 -5.97
C VAL A 226 11.84 6.04 -5.36
N ILE A 227 11.74 5.27 -4.32
CA ILE A 227 12.87 4.73 -3.54
C ILE A 227 12.87 3.21 -3.72
N VAL A 228 13.80 2.71 -4.54
CA VAL A 228 13.90 1.32 -4.94
C VAL A 228 14.82 0.54 -4.02
N CYS A 229 14.35 -0.59 -3.51
CA CYS A 229 15.12 -1.54 -2.72
C CYS A 229 14.49 -2.94 -2.81
N GLU A 230 15.14 -3.96 -2.25
CA GLU A 230 14.53 -5.25 -2.01
C GLU A 230 13.73 -5.24 -0.69
N ALA A 231 12.87 -6.24 -0.50
CA ALA A 231 11.87 -6.22 0.56
C ALA A 231 12.42 -6.25 1.98
N PHE A 232 13.61 -6.81 2.24
CA PHE A 232 14.20 -6.80 3.57
C PHE A 232 14.60 -5.38 3.97
N VAL A 233 15.36 -4.69 3.11
CA VAL A 233 15.75 -3.29 3.34
C VAL A 233 14.51 -2.39 3.41
N GLY A 234 13.59 -2.54 2.48
CA GLY A 234 12.36 -1.72 2.47
C GLY A 234 11.51 -1.92 3.72
N ASN A 235 11.34 -3.14 4.20
CA ASN A 235 10.59 -3.41 5.42
C ASN A 235 11.31 -2.87 6.68
N VAL A 236 12.64 -2.95 6.73
CA VAL A 236 13.43 -2.36 7.82
C VAL A 236 13.26 -0.84 7.85
N ILE A 237 13.38 -0.17 6.68
CA ILE A 237 13.15 1.28 6.56
C ILE A 237 11.73 1.63 7.01
N LEU A 238 10.71 0.96 6.49
CA LEU A 238 9.31 1.23 6.80
C LEU A 238 9.03 1.10 8.30
N LYS A 239 9.46 -0.01 8.92
CA LYS A 239 9.23 -0.27 10.34
C LYS A 239 9.99 0.68 11.26
N LEU A 240 11.23 1.05 10.89
CA LEU A 240 11.98 2.07 11.62
C LEU A 240 11.29 3.44 11.52
N TYR A 241 10.80 3.78 10.34
CA TYR A 241 10.11 5.04 10.07
C TYR A 241 8.82 5.15 10.90
N GLU A 242 7.99 4.11 10.88
CA GLU A 242 6.76 3.99 11.70
C GLU A 242 7.07 4.09 13.20
N GLY A 243 8.04 3.29 13.67
CA GLY A 243 8.40 3.23 15.10
C GLY A 243 8.99 4.53 15.61
N LEU A 244 9.90 5.16 14.86
CA LEU A 244 10.52 6.43 15.25
C LEU A 244 9.49 7.55 15.29
N GLY A 245 8.60 7.61 14.29
CA GLY A 245 7.50 8.58 14.25
C GLY A 245 6.59 8.49 15.47
N ALA A 246 6.18 7.28 15.84
CA ALA A 246 5.34 7.03 17.02
C ALA A 246 6.02 7.48 18.31
N VAL A 247 7.28 7.08 18.53
CA VAL A 247 8.06 7.44 19.73
C VAL A 247 8.24 8.96 19.82
N LEU A 248 8.53 9.64 18.70
CA LEU A 248 8.74 11.09 18.68
C LEU A 248 7.44 11.82 19.07
N VAL A 249 6.31 11.44 18.50
CA VAL A 249 4.99 12.01 18.83
C VAL A 249 4.66 11.82 20.31
N ASP A 250 4.90 10.61 20.86
CA ASP A 250 4.64 10.33 22.27
C ASP A 250 5.56 11.15 23.20
N LYS A 251 6.83 11.31 22.86
CA LYS A 251 7.78 12.14 23.62
C LYS A 251 7.38 13.61 23.60
N ILE A 252 6.99 14.16 22.44
CA ILE A 252 6.49 15.54 22.32
C ILE A 252 5.25 15.72 23.21
N LYS A 253 4.26 14.80 23.08
CA LYS A 253 3.04 14.84 23.89
C LYS A 253 3.34 14.75 25.37
N GLY A 254 4.23 13.84 25.81
CA GLY A 254 4.65 13.71 27.19
C GLY A 254 5.29 15.00 27.74
N GLY A 255 6.22 15.61 26.99
CA GLY A 255 6.84 16.89 27.35
C GLY A 255 5.82 18.03 27.47
N MET A 256 4.89 18.11 26.50
CA MET A 256 3.82 19.11 26.54
C MET A 256 2.87 18.98 27.72
N MET A 257 2.69 17.76 28.24
CA MET A 257 1.80 17.48 29.38
C MET A 257 2.50 17.46 30.73
N SER A 258 3.81 17.74 30.80
CA SER A 258 4.62 17.59 32.00
C SER A 258 4.39 18.64 33.08
N THR A 259 4.11 19.90 32.72
CA THR A 259 3.90 21.01 33.65
C THR A 259 2.63 21.80 33.28
N LEU A 260 2.13 22.63 34.23
CA LEU A 260 0.97 23.48 33.97
C LEU A 260 1.27 24.51 32.84
N ARG A 261 2.49 25.08 32.84
CA ARG A 261 2.94 26.03 31.81
C ARG A 261 2.99 25.38 30.44
N SER A 262 3.59 24.16 30.34
CA SER A 262 3.65 23.44 29.06
C SER A 262 2.27 22.99 28.58
N LYS A 263 1.32 22.65 29.44
CA LYS A 263 -0.08 22.36 29.08
C LYS A 263 -0.77 23.57 28.44
N ILE A 264 -0.60 24.76 29.04
CA ILE A 264 -1.15 26.02 28.48
C ILE A 264 -0.49 26.29 27.11
N GLY A 265 0.83 26.19 27.01
CA GLY A 265 1.53 26.32 25.73
C GLY A 265 1.07 25.32 24.70
N ALA A 266 0.86 24.04 25.09
CA ALA A 266 0.33 22.99 24.22
C ALA A 266 -1.04 23.33 23.66
N LEU A 267 -1.92 23.92 24.47
CA LEU A 267 -3.25 24.35 24.00
C LEU A 267 -3.15 25.40 22.89
N LEU A 268 -2.24 26.33 23.02
CA LEU A 268 -2.01 27.42 22.04
C LEU A 268 -1.41 26.89 20.73
N VAL A 269 -0.44 25.96 20.79
CA VAL A 269 0.23 25.42 19.60
C VAL A 269 -0.50 24.21 18.98
N LYS A 270 -1.51 23.65 19.65
CA LYS A 270 -2.25 22.45 19.22
C LYS A 270 -2.73 22.50 17.76
N PRO A 271 -3.32 23.61 17.25
CA PRO A 271 -3.76 23.66 15.85
C PRO A 271 -2.60 23.51 14.86
N ALA A 272 -1.51 24.24 15.07
CA ALA A 272 -0.32 24.20 14.22
C ALA A 272 0.34 22.82 14.27
N LEU A 273 0.51 22.25 15.47
CA LEU A 273 1.09 20.92 15.65
C LEU A 273 0.23 19.82 14.98
N LYS A 274 -1.10 19.90 15.10
CA LYS A 274 -2.02 18.96 14.46
C LYS A 274 -1.86 19.01 12.93
N THR A 275 -1.75 20.20 12.34
CA THR A 275 -1.56 20.37 10.90
C THR A 275 -0.22 19.78 10.45
N THR A 276 0.86 20.05 11.18
CA THR A 276 2.20 19.54 10.88
C THR A 276 2.23 18.00 11.02
N LEU A 277 1.73 17.45 12.13
CA LEU A 277 1.72 15.98 12.33
C LEU A 277 0.86 15.26 11.30
N LYS A 278 -0.20 15.90 10.79
CA LYS A 278 -1.03 15.30 9.73
C LYS A 278 -0.23 15.08 8.44
N THR A 279 0.74 15.91 8.11
CA THR A 279 1.58 15.72 6.91
C THR A 279 2.51 14.51 7.02
N PHE A 280 2.78 14.03 8.23
CA PHE A 280 3.56 12.82 8.51
C PHE A 280 2.71 11.59 8.85
N ASP A 281 1.39 11.68 8.75
CA ASP A 281 0.48 10.57 9.02
C ASP A 281 0.31 9.71 7.76
N ALA A 282 1.00 8.57 7.71
CA ALA A 282 0.92 7.64 6.58
C ALA A 282 -0.51 7.15 6.31
N THR A 283 -1.40 7.13 7.32
CA THR A 283 -2.80 6.69 7.16
C THR A 283 -3.64 7.62 6.27
N GLU A 284 -3.17 8.84 6.02
CA GLU A 284 -3.80 9.77 5.07
C GLU A 284 -3.67 9.29 3.62
N TYR A 285 -2.66 8.50 3.31
CA TYR A 285 -2.34 8.06 1.95
C TYR A 285 -2.90 6.67 1.59
N GLY A 286 -3.59 6.02 2.54
CA GLY A 286 -4.20 4.70 2.32
C GLY A 286 -3.22 3.54 2.54
N GLY A 287 -3.50 2.42 1.87
CA GLY A 287 -2.71 1.19 2.00
C GLY A 287 -1.58 1.07 0.97
N ALA A 288 -0.80 0.01 1.10
CA ALA A 288 0.26 -0.36 0.18
C ALA A 288 -0.28 -1.28 -0.93
N PRO A 289 -0.26 -0.87 -2.20
CA PRO A 289 -0.65 -1.73 -3.30
C PRO A 289 0.41 -2.78 -3.61
N LEU A 290 -0.03 -3.96 -4.06
CA LEU A 290 0.79 -4.93 -4.78
C LEU A 290 0.76 -4.56 -6.26
N LEU A 291 1.83 -3.98 -6.76
CA LEU A 291 1.92 -3.57 -8.17
C LEU A 291 2.27 -4.78 -9.06
N GLY A 292 1.85 -4.74 -10.32
CA GLY A 292 2.15 -5.78 -11.30
C GLY A 292 1.24 -7.01 -11.26
N LEU A 293 0.07 -6.93 -10.62
CA LEU A 293 -1.00 -7.93 -10.67
C LEU A 293 -2.06 -7.56 -11.72
N ASN A 294 -2.77 -8.58 -12.24
CA ASN A 294 -3.88 -8.41 -13.18
C ASN A 294 -5.12 -7.74 -12.57
N GLY A 295 -5.15 -7.55 -11.25
CA GLY A 295 -6.18 -6.84 -10.51
C GLY A 295 -5.58 -6.17 -9.29
N LEU A 296 -6.24 -5.13 -8.80
CA LEU A 296 -5.73 -4.33 -7.70
C LEU A 296 -5.87 -5.08 -6.36
N VAL A 297 -4.75 -5.24 -5.67
CA VAL A 297 -4.70 -5.78 -4.31
C VAL A 297 -3.96 -4.77 -3.44
N VAL A 298 -4.59 -4.34 -2.35
CA VAL A 298 -4.03 -3.33 -1.45
C VAL A 298 -3.99 -3.87 -0.01
N LYS A 299 -2.83 -3.78 0.60
CA LYS A 299 -2.60 -4.15 2.00
C LYS A 299 -2.65 -2.91 2.89
N THR A 300 -3.50 -2.92 3.92
CA THR A 300 -3.45 -1.92 5.01
C THR A 300 -2.65 -2.46 6.20
N HIS A 301 -2.32 -1.60 7.15
CA HIS A 301 -1.62 -2.04 8.36
C HIS A 301 -2.49 -3.02 9.18
N GLY A 302 -1.86 -3.99 9.89
CA GLY A 302 -2.60 -4.95 10.72
C GLY A 302 -3.45 -4.28 11.80
N SER A 303 -2.97 -3.18 12.37
CA SER A 303 -3.69 -2.36 13.36
C SER A 303 -4.52 -1.21 12.74
N ALA A 304 -4.82 -1.27 11.43
CA ALA A 304 -5.57 -0.23 10.73
C ALA A 304 -6.89 0.11 11.44
N LYS A 305 -7.20 1.40 11.46
CA LYS A 305 -8.48 1.92 11.94
C LYS A 305 -9.35 2.39 10.78
N ALA A 306 -10.59 2.68 11.04
CA ALA A 306 -11.59 3.10 10.05
C ALA A 306 -11.09 4.19 9.09
N LYS A 307 -10.33 5.18 9.59
CA LYS A 307 -9.75 6.24 8.76
C LYS A 307 -8.83 5.70 7.67
N GLU A 308 -7.90 4.80 8.01
CA GLU A 308 -6.97 4.19 7.06
C GLU A 308 -7.72 3.31 6.05
N VAL A 309 -8.66 2.50 6.52
CA VAL A 309 -9.52 1.67 5.67
C VAL A 309 -10.31 2.53 4.69
N THR A 310 -10.92 3.61 5.17
CA THR A 310 -11.65 4.59 4.34
C THR A 310 -10.75 5.16 3.26
N ASN A 311 -9.56 5.65 3.62
CA ASN A 311 -8.62 6.25 2.67
C ASN A 311 -8.11 5.21 1.66
N THR A 312 -7.90 3.95 2.08
CA THR A 312 -7.52 2.85 1.18
C THR A 312 -8.62 2.52 0.17
N ILE A 313 -9.88 2.50 0.60
CA ILE A 313 -11.01 2.28 -0.32
C ILE A 313 -11.09 3.43 -1.36
N ILE A 314 -10.95 4.67 -0.92
CA ILE A 314 -10.96 5.85 -1.81
C ILE A 314 -9.73 5.83 -2.75
N GLN A 315 -8.57 5.41 -2.27
CA GLN A 315 -7.37 5.21 -3.09
C GLN A 315 -7.62 4.21 -4.23
N CYS A 316 -8.40 3.13 -3.98
CA CYS A 316 -8.77 2.17 -5.02
C CYS A 316 -9.60 2.80 -6.15
N VAL A 317 -10.43 3.81 -5.84
CA VAL A 317 -11.17 4.57 -6.87
C VAL A 317 -10.19 5.30 -7.79
N THR A 318 -9.19 5.98 -7.22
CA THR A 318 -8.14 6.66 -7.97
C THR A 318 -7.37 5.68 -8.85
N PHE A 319 -6.99 4.52 -8.32
CA PHE A 319 -6.23 3.50 -9.07
C PHE A 319 -7.02 2.99 -10.28
N LYS A 320 -8.32 2.70 -10.11
CA LYS A 320 -9.18 2.28 -11.21
C LYS A 320 -9.32 3.38 -12.27
N GLN A 321 -9.62 4.60 -11.86
CA GLN A 321 -9.77 5.74 -12.77
C GLN A 321 -8.51 6.03 -13.57
N GLN A 322 -7.34 5.82 -12.97
CA GLN A 322 -6.03 6.00 -13.62
C GLN A 322 -5.57 4.79 -14.43
N ASN A 323 -6.31 3.66 -14.40
CA ASN A 323 -5.98 2.42 -15.12
C ASN A 323 -4.53 1.94 -14.89
N ILE A 324 -4.07 1.95 -13.63
CA ILE A 324 -2.66 1.70 -13.29
C ILE A 324 -2.17 0.33 -13.78
N SER A 325 -2.96 -0.73 -13.60
CA SER A 325 -2.59 -2.07 -14.06
C SER A 325 -2.38 -2.14 -15.58
N GLU A 326 -3.24 -1.48 -16.37
CA GLU A 326 -3.10 -1.45 -17.82
C GLU A 326 -1.91 -0.59 -18.28
N LYS A 327 -1.60 0.50 -17.58
CA LYS A 327 -0.41 1.31 -17.87
C LYS A 327 0.89 0.54 -17.59
N ILE A 328 0.95 -0.19 -16.47
CA ILE A 328 2.08 -1.06 -16.15
C ILE A 328 2.22 -2.14 -17.22
N LYS A 329 1.12 -2.79 -17.61
CA LYS A 329 1.09 -3.82 -18.66
C LYS A 329 1.59 -3.28 -20.00
N ALA A 330 1.11 -2.12 -20.43
CA ALA A 330 1.52 -1.48 -21.68
C ALA A 330 3.03 -1.13 -21.66
N SER A 331 3.56 -0.65 -20.54
CA SER A 331 4.99 -0.35 -20.39
C SER A 331 5.86 -1.61 -20.55
N ILE A 332 5.48 -2.72 -19.93
CA ILE A 332 6.22 -3.99 -20.02
C ILE A 332 6.15 -4.58 -21.45
N GLN A 333 4.98 -4.53 -22.09
CA GLN A 333 4.82 -5.04 -23.46
C GLN A 333 5.63 -4.23 -24.50
N ALA A 334 5.72 -2.91 -24.31
CA ALA A 334 6.53 -2.05 -25.19
C ALA A 334 8.02 -2.41 -25.14
N GLU A 335 8.52 -2.91 -24.00
CA GLU A 335 9.91 -3.35 -23.87
C GLU A 335 10.15 -4.73 -24.48
N GLU A 336 9.23 -5.67 -24.28
CA GLU A 336 9.32 -6.98 -24.94
C GLU A 336 9.41 -6.78 -26.46
N ALA A 337 8.57 -5.89 -27.02
CA ALA A 337 8.56 -5.58 -28.44
C ALA A 337 9.81 -4.81 -28.95
N ALA A 338 10.49 -4.07 -28.08
CA ALA A 338 11.74 -3.37 -28.42
C ALA A 338 12.99 -4.26 -28.32
N ALA A 339 12.88 -5.40 -27.62
CA ALA A 339 13.96 -6.38 -27.45
C ALA A 339 13.94 -7.50 -28.49
N GLU A 340 12.82 -7.66 -29.24
CA GLU A 340 12.68 -8.53 -30.44
C GLU A 340 13.14 -7.81 -31.70
#